data_b8c4c789144978f10f6bff6bf7bb4a63
#
_entry.id   b8c4c789144978f10f6bff6bf7bb4a63
#
_cell.length_a   1.000
_cell.length_b   1.000
_cell.length_c   1.000
_cell.angle_alpha   90.00
_cell.angle_beta   90.00
_cell.angle_gamma   90.00
#
_symmetry.space_group_name_H-M   'P 1'
#
loop_
_entity.id
_entity.type
_entity.pdbx_description
1 polymer ?
#
loop_
_entity_poly.entity_id
_entity_poly.type
_entity_poly.pdbx_seq_one_letter_code
_entity_poly.pdbx_strand_id
1 'polypeptide(L)'
;MTRSSPSASAVKRLMNCYGGSLNQYGSYSTAQISCAMPYTYGSNDGNSTTDIENSKLVVMFGNNPAETRMSGGGITYLLEKAREKSNAKMIVIDPRYTDTAAGREDEWLPIRPGTDAALVAGIAWVLINENLVDQPFLDKYCVGYDEKTLPADAPKNGHYKAYILGEGDDNTAKTPQWA
;
A
#
# COMPACT_ATOMS: atom_id res chain seq x y z
N MET A 1 -2.98 -10.08 -16.80
CA MET A 1 -2.31 -10.47 -18.07
C MET A 1 -1.99 -9.19 -18.82
N THR A 2 -0.78 -8.70 -18.73
CA THR A 2 -0.28 -7.63 -19.61
C THR A 2 -0.21 -8.18 -21.04
N ARG A 3 -1.11 -7.75 -21.90
CA ARG A 3 -0.94 -7.99 -23.33
C ARG A 3 0.30 -7.23 -23.77
N SER A 4 1.42 -7.92 -23.93
CA SER A 4 2.56 -7.35 -24.61
C SER A 4 2.08 -6.87 -25.99
N SER A 5 2.26 -5.58 -26.25
CA SER A 5 1.93 -5.05 -27.58
C SER A 5 2.68 -5.88 -28.64
N PRO A 6 2.01 -6.32 -29.71
CA PRO A 6 2.67 -7.05 -30.79
C PRO A 6 3.91 -6.33 -31.34
N SER A 7 3.90 -4.99 -31.30
CA SER A 7 5.04 -4.16 -31.71
C SER A 7 6.27 -4.31 -30.83
N ALA A 8 6.11 -4.36 -29.48
CA ALA A 8 7.24 -4.55 -28.58
C ALA A 8 7.90 -5.91 -28.75
N SER A 9 7.09 -6.96 -28.96
CA SER A 9 7.61 -8.32 -29.23
C SER A 9 8.34 -8.41 -30.58
N ALA A 10 7.84 -7.71 -31.61
CA ALA A 10 8.48 -7.67 -32.92
C ALA A 10 9.83 -6.95 -32.85
N VAL A 11 9.91 -5.80 -32.17
CA VAL A 11 11.17 -5.07 -31.96
C VAL A 11 12.17 -5.92 -31.17
N LYS A 12 11.76 -6.57 -30.10
CA LYS A 12 12.64 -7.46 -29.31
C LYS A 12 13.15 -8.62 -30.16
N ARG A 13 12.31 -9.21 -31.00
CA ARG A 13 12.69 -10.28 -31.93
C ARG A 13 13.73 -9.79 -32.94
N LEU A 14 13.52 -8.63 -33.53
CA LEU A 14 14.49 -8.00 -34.45
C LEU A 14 15.82 -7.75 -33.74
N MET A 15 15.82 -7.14 -32.57
CA MET A 15 17.06 -6.86 -31.82
C MET A 15 17.81 -8.13 -31.45
N ASN A 16 17.11 -9.20 -31.12
CA ASN A 16 17.75 -10.51 -30.87
C ASN A 16 18.48 -11.08 -32.10
N CYS A 17 17.99 -10.79 -33.30
CA CYS A 17 18.69 -11.16 -34.54
C CYS A 17 19.98 -10.33 -34.77
N TYR A 18 20.08 -9.18 -34.16
CA TYR A 18 21.27 -8.30 -34.23
C TYR A 18 22.20 -8.42 -33.01
N GLY A 19 22.07 -9.47 -32.20
CA GLY A 19 22.95 -9.73 -31.05
C GLY A 19 22.35 -9.38 -29.72
N GLY A 20 21.07 -8.98 -29.68
CA GLY A 20 20.33 -8.70 -28.45
C GLY A 20 20.16 -7.21 -28.16
N SER A 21 19.53 -6.94 -27.01
CA SER A 21 19.33 -5.61 -26.46
C SER A 21 19.28 -5.67 -24.93
N LEU A 22 19.50 -4.54 -24.29
CA LEU A 22 19.30 -4.43 -22.85
C LEU A 22 17.82 -4.68 -22.51
N ASN A 23 17.58 -5.48 -21.49
CA ASN A 23 16.24 -5.66 -20.96
C ASN A 23 15.92 -4.49 -20.00
N GLN A 24 14.69 -4.04 -20.05
CA GLN A 24 14.19 -3.10 -19.05
C GLN A 24 14.06 -3.83 -17.70
N TYR A 25 14.55 -3.23 -16.66
CA TYR A 25 14.47 -3.71 -15.29
C TYR A 25 13.58 -2.77 -14.46
N GLY A 26 12.58 -3.36 -13.80
CA GLY A 26 11.61 -2.61 -12.98
C GLY A 26 10.70 -1.67 -13.77
N SER A 27 9.86 -0.95 -13.08
CA SER A 27 9.05 0.15 -13.61
C SER A 27 9.03 1.29 -12.60
N TYR A 28 8.73 2.51 -13.05
CA TYR A 28 8.78 3.70 -12.20
C TYR A 28 7.90 3.60 -10.95
N SER A 29 6.68 3.09 -11.09
CA SER A 29 5.69 3.06 -10.02
C SER A 29 5.66 1.75 -9.23
N THR A 30 6.16 0.65 -9.76
CA THR A 30 6.08 -0.66 -9.11
C THR A 30 7.42 -1.17 -8.60
N ALA A 31 8.55 -0.56 -8.99
CA ALA A 31 9.87 -1.02 -8.57
C ALA A 31 10.06 -0.94 -7.06
N GLN A 32 9.63 0.15 -6.42
CA GLN A 32 9.72 0.33 -4.97
C GLN A 32 8.85 -0.70 -4.22
N ILE A 33 7.61 -0.88 -4.66
CA ILE A 33 6.68 -1.86 -4.07
C ILE A 33 7.24 -3.26 -4.23
N SER A 34 7.70 -3.63 -5.42
CA SER A 34 8.27 -4.94 -5.69
C SER A 34 9.54 -5.22 -4.89
N CYS A 35 10.31 -4.18 -4.54
CA CYS A 35 11.47 -4.29 -3.68
C CYS A 35 11.09 -4.41 -2.20
N ALA A 36 10.10 -3.65 -1.72
CA ALA A 36 9.72 -3.57 -0.31
C ALA A 36 8.84 -4.75 0.15
N MET A 37 7.91 -5.20 -0.68
CA MET A 37 6.92 -6.23 -0.33
C MET A 37 7.53 -7.53 0.21
N PRO A 38 8.63 -8.08 -0.37
CA PRO A 38 9.26 -9.30 0.16
C PRO A 38 9.78 -9.15 1.59
N TYR A 39 10.22 -7.96 1.98
CA TYR A 39 10.69 -7.70 3.35
C TYR A 39 9.54 -7.56 4.35
N THR A 40 8.38 -7.09 3.89
CA THR A 40 7.21 -6.85 4.76
C THR A 40 6.31 -8.07 4.84
N TYR A 41 6.09 -8.76 3.72
CA TYR A 41 5.12 -9.86 3.59
C TYR A 41 5.73 -11.19 3.16
N GLY A 42 7.04 -11.25 2.92
CA GLY A 42 7.73 -12.45 2.45
C GLY A 42 7.68 -12.68 0.94
N SER A 43 6.71 -12.08 0.24
CA SER A 43 6.56 -12.18 -1.21
C SER A 43 5.94 -10.90 -1.79
N ASN A 44 5.91 -10.82 -3.12
CA ASN A 44 5.24 -9.74 -3.85
C ASN A 44 3.84 -10.17 -4.33
N ASP A 45 3.14 -10.89 -3.49
CA ASP A 45 1.78 -11.36 -3.74
C ASP A 45 0.77 -10.44 -3.05
N GLY A 46 -0.40 -10.28 -3.67
CA GLY A 46 -1.50 -9.50 -3.13
C GLY A 46 -2.83 -10.13 -3.52
N ASN A 47 -3.88 -9.73 -2.81
CA ASN A 47 -5.21 -10.22 -3.08
C ASN A 47 -5.75 -9.68 -4.42
N SER A 48 -6.71 -10.39 -4.99
CA SER A 48 -7.48 -9.90 -6.14
C SER A 48 -8.33 -8.69 -5.73
N THR A 49 -8.56 -7.75 -6.66
CA THR A 49 -9.50 -6.63 -6.45
C THR A 49 -10.90 -7.10 -6.05
N THR A 50 -11.29 -8.30 -6.47
CA THR A 50 -12.59 -8.89 -6.11
C THR A 50 -12.68 -9.29 -4.64
N ASP A 51 -11.54 -9.44 -3.93
CA ASP A 51 -11.52 -9.74 -2.49
C ASP A 51 -12.02 -8.58 -1.63
N ILE A 52 -12.17 -7.40 -2.20
CA ILE A 52 -12.81 -6.23 -1.57
C ILE A 52 -14.25 -6.56 -1.13
N GLU A 53 -14.91 -7.55 -1.74
CA GLU A 53 -16.22 -8.01 -1.30
C GLU A 53 -16.23 -8.55 0.15
N ASN A 54 -15.08 -8.87 0.72
CA ASN A 54 -14.88 -9.29 2.12
C ASN A 54 -14.46 -8.13 3.05
N SER A 55 -14.30 -6.92 2.51
CA SER A 55 -13.81 -5.75 3.25
C SER A 55 -14.97 -4.90 3.78
N LYS A 56 -14.74 -4.18 4.88
CA LYS A 56 -15.64 -3.15 5.42
C LYS A 56 -15.16 -1.74 5.11
N LEU A 57 -13.88 -1.59 4.83
CA LEU A 57 -13.22 -0.33 4.51
C LEU A 57 -12.18 -0.57 3.42
N VAL A 58 -12.16 0.32 2.42
CA VAL A 58 -11.13 0.41 1.39
C VAL A 58 -10.41 1.74 1.56
N VAL A 59 -9.11 1.71 1.75
CA VAL A 59 -8.27 2.91 1.83
C VAL A 59 -7.33 2.93 0.64
N MET A 60 -7.37 3.99 -0.15
CA MET A 60 -6.58 4.13 -1.37
C MET A 60 -5.57 5.25 -1.21
N PHE A 61 -4.27 4.90 -1.24
CA PHE A 61 -3.16 5.86 -1.20
C PHE A 61 -2.63 6.09 -2.62
N GLY A 62 -2.88 7.26 -3.19
CA GLY A 62 -2.41 7.66 -4.51
C GLY A 62 -2.82 6.69 -5.63
N ASN A 63 -3.85 5.90 -5.42
CA ASN A 63 -4.30 4.88 -6.37
C ASN A 63 -5.46 5.41 -7.21
N ASN A 64 -5.23 5.55 -8.51
CA ASN A 64 -6.20 6.14 -9.43
C ASN A 64 -6.47 5.24 -10.64
N PRO A 65 -7.14 4.08 -10.46
CA PRO A 65 -7.39 3.13 -11.55
C PRO A 65 -8.31 3.68 -12.65
N ALA A 66 -9.16 4.65 -12.36
CA ALA A 66 -10.06 5.23 -13.37
C ALA A 66 -9.30 5.99 -14.48
N GLU A 67 -8.20 6.65 -14.13
CA GLU A 67 -7.36 7.39 -15.08
C GLU A 67 -6.17 6.56 -15.59
N THR A 68 -5.44 5.87 -14.71
CA THR A 68 -4.17 5.23 -15.09
C THR A 68 -4.36 4.01 -16.01
N ARG A 69 -5.41 3.26 -15.83
CA ARG A 69 -5.85 2.14 -16.70
C ARG A 69 -4.75 1.13 -17.06
N MET A 70 -3.69 1.03 -16.28
CA MET A 70 -2.53 0.17 -16.57
C MET A 70 -2.90 -1.32 -16.73
N SER A 71 -3.97 -1.75 -16.09
CA SER A 71 -4.47 -3.13 -16.13
C SER A 71 -5.59 -3.35 -17.18
N GLY A 72 -5.73 -2.45 -18.15
CA GLY A 72 -6.72 -2.57 -19.23
C GLY A 72 -8.09 -1.95 -18.93
N GLY A 73 -8.21 -1.12 -17.88
CA GLY A 73 -9.40 -0.30 -17.60
C GLY A 73 -10.52 -0.99 -16.83
N GLY A 74 -10.42 -2.28 -16.52
CA GLY A 74 -11.46 -3.02 -15.79
C GLY A 74 -11.41 -2.90 -14.27
N ILE A 75 -10.32 -2.38 -13.72
CA ILE A 75 -10.09 -2.35 -12.25
C ILE A 75 -11.16 -1.52 -11.53
N THR A 76 -11.51 -0.35 -12.05
CA THR A 76 -12.54 0.52 -11.44
C THR A 76 -13.89 -0.20 -11.38
N TYR A 77 -14.28 -0.89 -12.45
CA TYR A 77 -15.51 -1.66 -12.46
C TYR A 77 -15.50 -2.80 -11.42
N LEU A 78 -14.38 -3.53 -11.32
CA LEU A 78 -14.24 -4.62 -10.36
C LEU A 78 -14.27 -4.09 -8.91
N LEU A 79 -13.61 -2.95 -8.65
CA LEU A 79 -13.62 -2.26 -7.37
C LEU A 79 -15.06 -1.90 -6.95
N GLU A 80 -15.81 -1.21 -7.82
CA GLU A 80 -17.18 -0.80 -7.52
C GLU A 80 -18.12 -2.00 -7.34
N LYS A 81 -17.99 -3.01 -8.19
CA LYS A 81 -18.74 -4.26 -8.06
C LYS A 81 -18.51 -4.97 -6.72
N ALA A 82 -17.27 -5.04 -6.27
CA ALA A 82 -16.92 -5.65 -4.98
C ALA A 82 -17.44 -4.81 -3.81
N ARG A 83 -17.35 -3.46 -3.91
CA ARG A 83 -17.90 -2.55 -2.92
C ARG A 83 -19.42 -2.62 -2.81
N GLU A 84 -20.14 -2.71 -3.94
CA GLU A 84 -21.59 -2.92 -3.94
C GLU A 84 -22.01 -4.15 -3.12
N LYS A 85 -21.24 -5.24 -3.21
CA LYS A 85 -21.51 -6.48 -2.46
C LYS A 85 -21.21 -6.35 -0.97
N SER A 86 -20.08 -5.74 -0.61
CA SER A 86 -19.63 -5.62 0.78
C SER A 86 -20.21 -4.42 1.51
N ASN A 87 -20.75 -3.44 0.78
CA ASN A 87 -21.08 -2.10 1.30
C ASN A 87 -19.89 -1.46 2.02
N ALA A 88 -18.66 -1.73 1.54
CA ALA A 88 -17.44 -1.18 2.11
C ALA A 88 -17.35 0.33 1.88
N LYS A 89 -17.00 1.06 2.94
CA LYS A 89 -16.63 2.48 2.83
C LYS A 89 -15.33 2.64 2.06
N MET A 90 -15.16 3.78 1.39
CA MET A 90 -13.94 4.11 0.66
C MET A 90 -13.40 5.48 1.07
N ILE A 91 -12.16 5.47 1.55
CA ILE A 91 -11.36 6.68 1.81
C ILE A 91 -10.30 6.78 0.73
N VAL A 92 -10.29 7.91 0.01
CA VAL A 92 -9.28 8.18 -1.02
C VAL A 92 -8.32 9.24 -0.49
N ILE A 93 -7.05 8.87 -0.40
CA ILE A 93 -5.95 9.72 0.06
C ILE A 93 -5.11 10.05 -1.17
N ASP A 94 -5.33 11.24 -1.72
CA ASP A 94 -4.68 11.68 -2.94
C ASP A 94 -4.60 13.22 -2.92
N PRO A 95 -3.47 13.84 -3.29
CA PRO A 95 -3.35 15.29 -3.35
C PRO A 95 -4.32 15.92 -4.35
N ARG A 96 -4.83 15.12 -5.29
CA ARG A 96 -5.77 15.56 -6.33
C ARG A 96 -7.11 14.81 -6.20
N TYR A 97 -8.21 15.52 -6.39
CA TYR A 97 -9.53 14.91 -6.51
C TYR A 97 -9.68 14.25 -7.87
N THR A 98 -9.47 12.94 -7.93
CA THR A 98 -9.35 12.16 -9.16
C THR A 98 -10.67 11.57 -9.62
N ASP A 99 -10.72 11.10 -10.88
CA ASP A 99 -11.89 10.37 -11.40
C ASP A 99 -12.21 9.09 -10.60
N THR A 100 -11.24 8.52 -9.90
CA THR A 100 -11.47 7.37 -9.01
C THR A 100 -12.22 7.78 -7.74
N ALA A 101 -11.92 8.96 -7.20
CA ALA A 101 -12.64 9.52 -6.06
C ALA A 101 -14.02 10.01 -6.48
N ALA A 102 -14.11 10.80 -7.53
CA ALA A 102 -15.25 11.63 -7.91
C ALA A 102 -16.61 10.91 -7.84
N GLY A 103 -17.36 11.20 -6.78
CA GLY A 103 -18.71 10.69 -6.53
C GLY A 103 -18.79 9.21 -6.14
N ARG A 104 -17.67 8.61 -5.71
CA ARG A 104 -17.58 7.19 -5.30
C ARG A 104 -17.02 7.04 -3.90
N GLU A 105 -16.24 8.02 -3.45
CA GLU A 105 -15.64 8.04 -2.12
C GLU A 105 -16.68 8.36 -1.03
N ASP A 106 -16.47 7.82 0.15
CA ASP A 106 -17.12 8.30 1.37
C ASP A 106 -16.33 9.46 1.97
N GLU A 107 -15.01 9.48 1.75
CA GLU A 107 -14.13 10.55 2.22
C GLU A 107 -12.94 10.71 1.28
N TRP A 108 -12.57 11.97 1.01
CA TRP A 108 -11.34 12.33 0.31
C TRP A 108 -10.43 13.16 1.21
N LEU A 109 -9.18 12.72 1.34
CA LEU A 109 -8.14 13.40 2.11
C LEU A 109 -7.08 13.96 1.15
N PRO A 110 -7.03 15.28 0.95
CA PRO A 110 -6.01 15.93 0.11
C PRO A 110 -4.66 15.96 0.82
N ILE A 111 -3.92 14.86 0.75
CA ILE A 111 -2.63 14.72 1.39
C ILE A 111 -1.56 15.59 0.71
N ARG A 112 -0.63 16.13 1.49
CA ARG A 112 0.59 16.75 0.94
C ARG A 112 1.49 15.65 0.36
N PRO A 113 1.92 15.74 -0.91
CA PRO A 113 2.81 14.74 -1.51
C PRO A 113 4.05 14.44 -0.66
N GLY A 114 4.36 13.16 -0.50
CA GLY A 114 5.51 12.69 0.28
C GLY A 114 5.29 12.60 1.80
N THR A 115 4.06 12.78 2.30
CA THR A 115 3.75 12.67 3.74
C THR A 115 2.89 11.46 4.10
N ASP A 116 2.74 10.50 3.20
CA ASP A 116 1.92 9.30 3.41
C ASP A 116 2.39 8.50 4.63
N ALA A 117 3.70 8.33 4.79
CA ALA A 117 4.28 7.63 5.93
C ALA A 117 4.00 8.35 7.26
N ALA A 118 4.01 9.68 7.27
CA ALA A 118 3.66 10.46 8.45
C ALA A 118 2.19 10.28 8.83
N LEU A 119 1.28 10.33 7.85
CA LEU A 119 -0.14 10.06 8.08
C LEU A 119 -0.36 8.66 8.67
N VAL A 120 0.29 7.63 8.10
CA VAL A 120 0.19 6.25 8.62
C VAL A 120 0.71 6.16 10.04
N ALA A 121 1.82 6.82 10.36
CA ALA A 121 2.36 6.85 11.73
C ALA A 121 1.40 7.56 12.71
N GLY A 122 0.79 8.67 12.31
CA GLY A 122 -0.23 9.37 13.12
C GLY A 122 -1.48 8.50 13.36
N ILE A 123 -1.96 7.79 12.35
CA ILE A 123 -3.06 6.81 12.50
C ILE A 123 -2.67 5.71 13.48
N ALA A 124 -1.47 5.15 13.35
CA ALA A 124 -0.97 4.11 14.25
C ALA A 124 -0.88 4.61 15.70
N TRP A 125 -0.43 5.87 15.89
CA TRP A 125 -0.40 6.47 17.22
C TRP A 125 -1.79 6.54 17.86
N VAL A 126 -2.81 6.97 17.11
CA VAL A 126 -4.20 7.01 17.61
C VAL A 126 -4.69 5.61 17.97
N LEU A 127 -4.48 4.61 17.09
CA LEU A 127 -4.89 3.23 17.34
C LEU A 127 -4.24 2.65 18.61
N ILE A 128 -2.97 2.94 18.84
CA ILE A 128 -2.24 2.47 20.02
C ILE A 128 -2.69 3.23 21.27
N ASN A 129 -2.75 4.56 21.21
CA ASN A 129 -3.06 5.41 22.36
C ASN A 129 -4.51 5.24 22.86
N GLU A 130 -5.45 4.99 21.94
CA GLU A 130 -6.86 4.77 22.24
C GLU A 130 -7.21 3.28 22.46
N ASN A 131 -6.19 2.41 22.44
CA ASN A 131 -6.35 0.94 22.62
C ASN A 131 -7.33 0.32 21.60
N LEU A 132 -7.26 0.76 20.35
CA LEU A 132 -8.08 0.27 19.24
C LEU A 132 -7.40 -0.84 18.42
N VAL A 133 -6.23 -1.30 18.83
CA VAL A 133 -5.46 -2.34 18.16
C VAL A 133 -6.07 -3.73 18.41
N ASP A 134 -6.05 -4.58 17.39
CA ASP A 134 -6.36 -6.01 17.54
C ASP A 134 -5.11 -6.76 17.99
N GLN A 135 -4.86 -6.79 19.32
CA GLN A 135 -3.66 -7.42 19.88
C GLN A 135 -3.54 -8.91 19.53
N PRO A 136 -4.61 -9.74 19.56
CA PRO A 136 -4.53 -11.13 19.11
C PRO A 136 -4.06 -11.29 17.66
N PHE A 137 -4.48 -10.40 16.76
CA PHE A 137 -4.00 -10.39 15.38
C PHE A 137 -2.52 -10.01 15.31
N LEU A 138 -2.11 -8.96 16.03
CA LEU A 138 -0.72 -8.49 16.04
C LEU A 138 0.23 -9.56 16.61
N ASP A 139 -0.14 -10.21 17.72
CA ASP A 139 0.64 -11.28 18.36
C ASP A 139 0.83 -12.49 17.42
N LYS A 140 -0.13 -12.75 16.55
CA LYS A 140 -0.11 -13.92 15.66
C LYS A 140 0.56 -13.67 14.31
N TYR A 141 0.38 -12.49 13.73
CA TYR A 141 0.72 -12.23 12.34
C TYR A 141 1.79 -11.15 12.13
N CYS A 142 2.15 -10.39 13.17
CA CYS A 142 3.10 -9.30 13.05
C CYS A 142 4.38 -9.58 13.82
N VAL A 143 5.52 -9.38 13.19
CA VAL A 143 6.85 -9.45 13.82
C VAL A 143 7.33 -8.03 14.09
N GLY A 144 7.86 -7.79 15.31
CA GLY A 144 8.44 -6.49 15.66
C GLY A 144 7.41 -5.39 15.98
N TYR A 145 6.17 -5.75 16.29
CA TYR A 145 5.17 -4.78 16.73
C TYR A 145 5.44 -4.29 18.16
N ASP A 146 5.67 -5.20 19.10
CA ASP A 146 5.96 -4.93 20.51
C ASP A 146 7.04 -5.88 21.05
N GLU A 147 7.30 -5.86 22.36
CA GLU A 147 8.34 -6.68 22.99
C GLU A 147 8.10 -8.17 22.83
N LYS A 148 6.82 -8.63 22.71
CA LYS A 148 6.49 -10.05 22.56
C LYS A 148 6.82 -10.57 21.18
N THR A 149 6.66 -9.72 20.17
CA THR A 149 6.86 -10.07 18.77
C THR A 149 8.23 -9.67 18.23
N LEU A 150 9.07 -9.08 19.11
CA LEU A 150 10.42 -8.65 18.78
C LEU A 150 11.38 -9.86 18.68
N PRO A 151 12.21 -9.96 17.62
CA PRO A 151 13.27 -10.97 17.56
C PRO A 151 14.25 -10.86 18.73
N ALA A 152 14.79 -12.00 19.20
CA ALA A 152 15.62 -12.05 20.40
C ALA A 152 16.94 -11.27 20.32
N ASP A 153 17.42 -11.00 19.12
CA ASP A 153 18.65 -10.25 18.80
C ASP A 153 18.41 -8.76 18.55
N ALA A 154 17.14 -8.32 18.58
CA ALA A 154 16.79 -6.93 18.33
C ALA A 154 17.01 -6.04 19.56
N PRO A 155 17.28 -4.73 19.40
CA PRO A 155 17.34 -3.78 20.52
C PRO A 155 16.04 -3.78 21.34
N LYS A 156 16.14 -3.60 22.66
CA LYS A 156 15.02 -3.69 23.60
C LYS A 156 13.79 -2.82 23.19
N ASN A 157 14.01 -1.62 22.70
CA ASN A 157 12.96 -0.71 22.22
C ASN A 157 12.92 -0.62 20.67
N GLY A 158 13.48 -1.61 19.98
CA GLY A 158 13.56 -1.65 18.51
C GLY A 158 12.25 -2.10 17.83
N HIS A 159 11.12 -2.00 18.51
CA HIS A 159 9.82 -2.41 17.98
C HIS A 159 8.97 -1.21 17.56
N TYR A 160 8.01 -1.48 16.66
CA TYR A 160 7.18 -0.44 16.03
C TYR A 160 6.39 0.40 17.04
N LYS A 161 5.84 -0.21 18.08
CA LYS A 161 5.09 0.48 19.13
C LYS A 161 5.95 1.53 19.86
N ALA A 162 7.19 1.19 20.23
CA ALA A 162 8.11 2.12 20.85
C ALA A 162 8.46 3.29 19.91
N TYR A 163 8.70 3.01 18.62
CA TYR A 163 8.92 4.05 17.60
C TYR A 163 7.73 5.01 17.52
N ILE A 164 6.51 4.51 17.46
CA ILE A 164 5.30 5.33 17.36
C ILE A 164 5.05 6.17 18.62
N LEU A 165 5.29 5.62 19.80
CA LEU A 165 5.09 6.31 21.07
C LEU A 165 6.23 7.26 21.45
N GLY A 166 7.34 7.28 20.71
CA GLY A 166 8.52 8.08 21.00
C GLY A 166 9.37 7.51 22.13
N GLU A 167 9.30 6.21 22.38
CA GLU A 167 10.11 5.47 23.34
C GLU A 167 11.35 4.85 22.70
N GLY A 168 11.48 5.00 21.38
CA GLY A 168 12.63 4.56 20.59
C GLY A 168 13.76 5.61 20.55
N ASP A 169 14.73 5.36 19.66
CA ASP A 169 15.98 6.17 19.58
C ASP A 169 15.75 7.66 19.27
N ASP A 170 14.66 8.00 18.56
CA ASP A 170 14.35 9.38 18.18
C ASP A 170 13.57 10.17 19.24
N ASN A 171 13.11 9.53 20.29
CA ASN A 171 12.38 10.11 21.43
C ASN A 171 11.22 11.04 21.02
N THR A 172 10.61 10.79 19.85
CA THR A 172 9.56 11.64 19.27
C THR A 172 8.29 10.86 19.02
N ALA A 173 7.24 11.14 19.79
CA ALA A 173 5.93 10.53 19.59
C ALA A 173 5.31 10.98 18.25
N LYS A 174 4.78 10.04 17.47
CA LYS A 174 4.18 10.29 16.16
C LYS A 174 2.70 10.68 16.29
N THR A 175 2.45 11.72 17.10
CA THR A 175 1.09 12.24 17.34
C THR A 175 0.44 12.76 16.05
N PRO A 176 -0.90 12.95 16.00
CA PRO A 176 -1.55 13.60 14.86
C PRO A 176 -1.01 15.00 14.54
N GLN A 177 -0.51 15.73 15.54
CA GLN A 177 0.11 17.04 15.33
C GLN A 177 1.54 16.96 14.78
N TRP A 178 2.22 15.83 14.99
CA TRP A 178 3.52 15.56 14.37
C TRP A 178 3.34 15.16 12.90
N ALA A 179 2.31 14.39 12.57
CA ALA A 179 2.01 13.92 11.22
C ALA A 179 1.45 15.04 10.33
#